data_d0ef9d896fcf11af520ce5f4c39c28c5
#
_entry.id   d0ef9d896fcf11af520ce5f4c39c28c5
#
_cell.length_a   1.000
_cell.length_b   1.000
_cell.length_c   1.000
_cell.angle_alpha   90.00
_cell.angle_beta   90.00
_cell.angle_gamma   90.00
#
_symmetry.space_group_name_H-M   'P 1'
#
loop_
_entity.id
_entity.type
_entity.pdbx_description
1 polymer ?
#
loop_
_entity_poly.entity_id
_entity_poly.type
_entity_poly.pdbx_seq_one_letter_code
_entity_poly.pdbx_strand_id
1 'polypeptide(L)'
;AYGFGAVEPMTFKKQSEFLEKIINWGFITNPLAKTVNGIDEIEKEHEKIDKMRSSLDYDIDGIVYKVNDLGLQKRLGNTSNSPRWAIAYKFSAEKATTRIKKIVIQVGRTGAITPVAKVDPVTVGGVVVSNATLHNEEEIERKDVRVGDTIIIQRAGDVIPQVVSVDKSKRNTKSKKFEFPTKCLCGSETKKEFSKTTKKLDAVRRCNKGYECDFIAKEKLKHIVSKEAFDIDGLGKKVIDQFWDLKFVRKPSNIFRLNYSKIRELEGWGDLSIKNLENSINNSRKINLDKFIFSIGIRHIGQENAKILASFFKSIKNFKNFVNSKNKNQILKNLIELDGIGDTQIDSMKSFFLNKINVSIIDDLLKELDVKDFKIKSKDGIFSNKKIMFTGGFKNMSRSEAKSITENNGGKVLGSISKKLDYLVVGDSKPTKSKIDQAKQLNIKIILEKDWNKILNS
;
A
#
# COMPACT_ATOMS: atom_id res chain seq x y z
N ALA A 1 16.54 -12.13 16.52
CA ALA A 1 15.24 -11.58 16.92
C ALA A 1 15.36 -10.07 17.16
N TYR A 2 14.31 -9.28 16.86
CA TYR A 2 14.35 -7.80 16.97
C TYR A 2 13.03 -7.19 17.48
N GLY A 3 12.01 -7.99 17.70
CA GLY A 3 10.71 -7.58 18.16
C GLY A 3 9.96 -8.72 18.84
N PHE A 4 8.88 -8.40 19.51
CA PHE A 4 8.04 -9.36 20.22
C PHE A 4 6.57 -9.23 19.82
N GLY A 5 5.84 -10.35 19.93
CA GLY A 5 4.40 -10.40 19.82
C GLY A 5 3.74 -10.36 21.21
N ALA A 6 2.96 -11.38 21.56
CA ALA A 6 2.43 -11.54 22.90
C ALA A 6 3.50 -12.17 23.82
N VAL A 7 3.73 -11.57 24.99
CA VAL A 7 4.62 -12.06 26.03
C VAL A 7 3.89 -11.97 27.37
N GLU A 8 3.72 -13.11 28.05
CA GLU A 8 3.06 -13.19 29.35
C GLU A 8 3.89 -14.05 30.31
N PRO A 9 4.20 -13.54 31.52
CA PRO A 9 4.01 -12.17 31.97
C PRO A 9 5.02 -11.21 31.33
N MET A 10 4.61 -9.95 31.06
CA MET A 10 5.49 -8.92 30.56
C MET A 10 6.39 -8.39 31.67
N THR A 11 7.68 -8.75 31.64
CA THR A 11 8.64 -8.49 32.72
C THR A 11 9.65 -7.39 32.39
N PHE A 12 9.47 -6.66 31.30
CA PHE A 12 10.34 -5.58 30.85
C PHE A 12 9.53 -4.33 30.47
N LYS A 13 10.12 -3.16 30.67
CA LYS A 13 9.50 -1.85 30.39
C LYS A 13 10.19 -1.08 29.27
N LYS A 14 11.37 -1.53 28.84
CA LYS A 14 12.17 -0.91 27.79
C LYS A 14 12.48 -1.89 26.66
N GLN A 15 12.67 -1.37 25.47
CA GLN A 15 13.08 -2.15 24.29
C GLN A 15 14.47 -2.79 24.50
N SER A 16 15.39 -2.08 25.16
CA SER A 16 16.71 -2.59 25.54
C SER A 16 16.63 -3.77 26.52
N GLU A 17 15.80 -3.66 27.56
CA GLU A 17 15.57 -4.77 28.52
C GLU A 17 14.98 -6.01 27.82
N PHE A 18 14.11 -5.81 26.82
CA PHE A 18 13.61 -6.91 26.00
C PHE A 18 14.74 -7.59 25.24
N LEU A 19 15.65 -6.83 24.60
CA LEU A 19 16.77 -7.40 23.85
C LEU A 19 17.70 -8.20 24.75
N GLU A 20 18.02 -7.71 25.94
CA GLU A 20 18.83 -8.43 26.94
C GLU A 20 18.16 -9.76 27.36
N LYS A 21 16.83 -9.74 27.58
CA LYS A 21 16.10 -10.96 27.95
C LYS A 21 16.10 -12.01 26.87
N ILE A 22 15.86 -11.63 25.61
CA ILE A 22 15.86 -12.62 24.52
C ILE A 22 17.24 -13.20 24.26
N ILE A 23 18.32 -12.43 24.50
CA ILE A 23 19.68 -12.96 24.49
C ILE A 23 19.83 -14.04 25.56
N ASN A 24 19.38 -13.77 26.79
CA ASN A 24 19.39 -14.73 27.90
C ASN A 24 18.53 -15.96 27.64
N TRP A 25 17.50 -15.86 26.78
CA TRP A 25 16.69 -16.97 26.32
C TRP A 25 17.31 -17.76 25.15
N GLY A 26 18.52 -17.38 24.71
CA GLY A 26 19.27 -18.07 23.64
C GLY A 26 18.93 -17.58 22.22
N PHE A 27 18.19 -16.48 22.06
CA PHE A 27 17.93 -15.93 20.74
C PHE A 27 19.08 -15.08 20.22
N ILE A 28 19.39 -15.21 18.94
CA ILE A 28 20.36 -14.35 18.26
C ILE A 28 19.73 -12.98 18.01
N THR A 29 20.42 -11.93 18.43
CA THR A 29 20.07 -10.52 18.18
C THR A 29 21.15 -9.84 17.34
N ASN A 30 20.88 -8.64 16.83
CA ASN A 30 21.89 -7.87 16.15
C ASN A 30 22.91 -7.31 17.16
N PRO A 31 24.22 -7.62 17.03
CA PRO A 31 25.27 -7.18 17.97
C PRO A 31 25.48 -5.66 17.96
N LEU A 32 25.06 -4.98 16.90
CA LEU A 32 25.16 -3.52 16.76
C LEU A 32 24.00 -2.78 17.46
N ALA A 33 23.01 -3.51 18.01
CA ALA A 33 21.88 -2.88 18.69
C ALA A 33 22.36 -2.23 20.00
N LYS A 34 22.09 -0.93 20.15
CA LYS A 34 22.41 -0.17 21.35
C LYS A 34 21.41 0.96 21.61
N THR A 35 21.41 1.51 22.80
CA THR A 35 20.66 2.71 23.16
C THR A 35 21.50 3.95 22.89
N VAL A 36 20.89 4.98 22.29
CA VAL A 36 21.48 6.30 22.03
C VAL A 36 20.56 7.39 22.55
N ASN A 37 21.15 8.55 22.92
CA ASN A 37 20.44 9.67 23.50
C ASN A 37 20.63 10.93 22.64
N GLY A 38 19.52 11.45 22.13
CA GLY A 38 19.51 12.67 21.31
C GLY A 38 20.00 12.46 19.87
N ILE A 39 19.85 13.52 19.11
CA ILE A 39 20.11 13.50 17.65
C ILE A 39 21.57 13.32 17.32
N ASP A 40 22.47 13.93 18.09
CA ASP A 40 23.92 13.90 17.83
C ASP A 40 24.48 12.46 17.95
N GLU A 41 24.00 11.69 18.92
CA GLU A 41 24.39 10.28 19.05
C GLU A 41 23.80 9.42 17.94
N ILE A 42 22.56 9.73 17.51
CA ILE A 42 21.91 9.07 16.38
C ILE A 42 22.75 9.26 15.11
N GLU A 43 23.17 10.50 14.81
CA GLU A 43 23.98 10.81 13.63
C GLU A 43 25.35 10.15 13.68
N LYS A 44 26.05 10.23 14.81
CA LYS A 44 27.36 9.56 15.00
C LYS A 44 27.27 8.05 14.79
N GLU A 45 26.22 7.42 15.31
CA GLU A 45 26.06 5.97 15.15
C GLU A 45 25.69 5.60 13.73
N HIS A 46 24.86 6.41 13.07
CA HIS A 46 24.52 6.23 11.67
C HIS A 46 25.77 6.29 10.78
N GLU A 47 26.60 7.31 10.92
CA GLU A 47 27.86 7.45 10.18
C GLU A 47 28.83 6.30 10.45
N LYS A 48 28.93 5.88 11.73
CA LYS A 48 29.80 4.75 12.11
C LYS A 48 29.38 3.47 11.41
N ILE A 49 28.09 3.13 11.45
CA ILE A 49 27.58 1.89 10.86
C ILE A 49 27.62 1.96 9.33
N ASP A 50 27.38 3.14 8.72
CA ASP A 50 27.51 3.32 7.28
C ASP A 50 28.95 3.02 6.79
N LYS A 51 29.97 3.51 7.52
CA LYS A 51 31.40 3.25 7.21
C LYS A 51 31.78 1.76 7.34
N MET A 52 31.17 1.03 8.26
CA MET A 52 31.47 -0.39 8.46
C MET A 52 30.53 -1.33 7.69
N ARG A 53 29.55 -0.79 6.95
CA ARG A 53 28.53 -1.54 6.21
C ARG A 53 29.13 -2.63 5.32
N SER A 54 30.20 -2.32 4.58
CA SER A 54 30.87 -3.25 3.66
C SER A 54 31.63 -4.39 4.35
N SER A 55 31.87 -4.30 5.66
CA SER A 55 32.58 -5.32 6.45
C SER A 55 31.64 -6.25 7.21
N LEU A 56 30.32 -6.06 7.09
CA LEU A 56 29.33 -6.93 7.72
C LEU A 56 29.07 -8.19 6.86
N ASP A 57 28.79 -9.31 7.52
CA ASP A 57 28.45 -10.57 6.86
C ASP A 57 27.01 -10.59 6.26
N TYR A 58 26.31 -9.47 6.34
CA TYR A 58 24.97 -9.28 5.83
C TYR A 58 24.76 -7.86 5.32
N ASP A 59 23.89 -7.72 4.30
CA ASP A 59 23.56 -6.42 3.72
C ASP A 59 22.61 -5.63 4.62
N ILE A 60 22.88 -4.33 4.75
CA ILE A 60 21.99 -3.37 5.43
C ILE A 60 21.76 -2.15 4.56
N ASP A 61 20.54 -1.59 4.61
CA ASP A 61 20.13 -0.40 3.86
C ASP A 61 19.90 0.83 4.75
N GLY A 62 20.06 0.66 6.08
CA GLY A 62 19.86 1.70 7.07
C GLY A 62 19.72 1.16 8.48
N ILE A 63 19.39 2.03 9.41
CA ILE A 63 19.20 1.73 10.83
C ILE A 63 17.77 2.05 11.22
N VAL A 64 17.16 1.20 12.05
CA VAL A 64 15.83 1.46 12.63
C VAL A 64 16.00 1.94 14.06
N TYR A 65 15.64 3.18 14.30
CA TYR A 65 15.55 3.77 15.64
C TYR A 65 14.17 3.57 16.21
N LYS A 66 14.12 3.15 17.48
CA LYS A 66 12.87 2.87 18.21
C LYS A 66 12.88 3.65 19.52
N VAL A 67 11.74 4.18 19.93
CA VAL A 67 11.57 4.74 21.27
C VAL A 67 11.81 3.61 22.28
N ASN A 68 12.73 3.80 23.25
CA ASN A 68 13.15 2.74 24.15
C ASN A 68 12.09 2.40 25.20
N ASP A 69 11.32 3.38 25.69
CA ASP A 69 10.25 3.19 26.68
C ASP A 69 9.00 2.59 26.02
N LEU A 70 8.55 1.41 26.49
CA LEU A 70 7.39 0.70 25.93
C LEU A 70 6.05 1.39 26.27
N GLY A 71 5.99 2.14 27.39
CA GLY A 71 4.83 2.96 27.71
C GLY A 71 4.67 4.09 26.71
N LEU A 72 5.76 4.75 26.30
CA LEU A 72 5.76 5.76 25.25
C LEU A 72 5.47 5.14 23.88
N GLN A 73 5.98 3.93 23.57
CA GLN A 73 5.60 3.23 22.34
C GLN A 73 4.09 2.99 22.25
N LYS A 74 3.50 2.50 23.35
CA LYS A 74 2.04 2.27 23.44
C LYS A 74 1.27 3.58 23.28
N ARG A 75 1.75 4.66 23.85
CA ARG A 75 1.17 5.99 23.78
C ARG A 75 1.24 6.61 22.37
N LEU A 76 2.36 6.48 21.68
CA LEU A 76 2.53 6.92 20.28
C LEU A 76 1.67 6.08 19.33
N GLY A 77 1.49 4.80 19.62
CA GLY A 77 0.66 3.89 18.83
C GLY A 77 1.22 3.59 17.44
N ASN A 78 0.34 3.07 16.60
CA ASN A 78 0.64 2.66 15.23
C ASN A 78 -0.24 3.42 14.23
N THR A 79 0.24 3.54 12.99
CA THR A 79 -0.61 3.77 11.83
C THR A 79 -1.14 2.44 11.31
N SER A 80 -1.91 2.45 10.22
CA SER A 80 -2.34 1.22 9.55
C SER A 80 -1.17 0.34 9.07
N ASN A 81 -0.03 0.95 8.73
CA ASN A 81 1.07 0.26 8.05
C ASN A 81 2.40 0.28 8.82
N SER A 82 2.53 1.12 9.85
CA SER A 82 3.81 1.30 10.55
C SER A 82 3.61 1.80 11.98
N PRO A 83 4.56 1.50 12.90
CA PRO A 83 4.58 2.12 14.22
C PRO A 83 4.97 3.60 14.11
N ARG A 84 4.39 4.45 15.00
CA ARG A 84 4.78 5.86 15.13
C ARG A 84 6.00 6.06 16.01
N TRP A 85 6.40 5.04 16.75
CA TRP A 85 7.51 5.03 17.69
C TRP A 85 8.80 4.46 17.10
N ALA A 86 8.82 4.17 15.79
CA ALA A 86 10.00 3.70 15.09
C ALA A 86 10.19 4.47 13.77
N ILE A 87 11.43 4.72 13.42
CA ILE A 87 11.81 5.36 12.16
C ILE A 87 13.02 4.66 11.56
N ALA A 88 13.00 4.42 10.25
CA ALA A 88 14.14 3.94 9.51
C ALA A 88 14.95 5.12 8.96
N TYR A 89 16.23 5.20 9.32
CA TYR A 89 17.18 6.14 8.76
C TYR A 89 18.05 5.39 7.75
N LYS A 90 17.75 5.59 6.48
CA LYS A 90 18.40 4.88 5.38
C LYS A 90 19.77 5.48 5.08
N PHE A 91 20.72 4.63 4.69
CA PHE A 91 22.02 5.08 4.16
C PHE A 91 21.84 5.73 2.79
N SER A 92 22.83 6.50 2.38
CA SER A 92 22.88 7.05 1.03
C SER A 92 22.90 5.92 0.02
N ALA A 93 22.02 6.01 -0.99
CA ALA A 93 21.95 5.01 -2.02
C ALA A 93 23.24 4.97 -2.85
N GLU A 94 23.80 3.78 -3.02
CA GLU A 94 24.95 3.57 -3.90
C GLU A 94 24.58 3.92 -5.34
N LYS A 95 25.54 4.53 -6.03
CA LYS A 95 25.41 4.95 -7.42
C LYS A 95 26.42 4.20 -8.28
N ALA A 96 26.01 3.87 -9.50
CA ALA A 96 26.91 3.33 -10.50
C ALA A 96 26.67 3.98 -11.86
N THR A 97 27.71 3.97 -12.68
CA THR A 97 27.62 4.48 -14.05
C THR A 97 27.45 3.31 -15.01
N THR A 98 26.49 3.43 -15.93
CA THR A 98 26.23 2.43 -16.96
C THR A 98 25.72 3.09 -18.25
N ARG A 99 25.54 2.31 -19.32
CA ARG A 99 25.06 2.78 -20.62
C ARG A 99 23.70 2.24 -20.96
N ILE A 100 22.81 3.07 -21.52
CA ILE A 100 21.48 2.66 -22.01
C ILE A 100 21.61 1.92 -23.33
N LYS A 101 21.21 0.64 -23.36
CA LYS A 101 21.12 -0.17 -24.59
C LYS A 101 19.83 0.13 -25.37
N LYS A 102 18.71 0.17 -24.65
CA LYS A 102 17.39 0.48 -25.22
C LYS A 102 16.44 0.97 -24.13
N ILE A 103 15.40 1.68 -24.51
CA ILE A 103 14.27 2.05 -23.66
C ILE A 103 13.09 1.19 -24.07
N VAL A 104 12.49 0.48 -23.12
CA VAL A 104 11.30 -0.35 -23.35
C VAL A 104 10.12 0.20 -22.55
N ILE A 105 8.93 0.00 -23.07
CA ILE A 105 7.70 0.41 -22.39
C ILE A 105 7.10 -0.78 -21.67
N GLN A 106 6.70 -0.57 -20.42
CA GLN A 106 5.90 -1.50 -19.64
C GLN A 106 4.51 -0.92 -19.37
N VAL A 107 3.51 -1.77 -19.35
CA VAL A 107 2.12 -1.39 -19.06
C VAL A 107 1.72 -2.00 -17.74
N GLY A 108 1.44 -1.15 -16.75
CA GLY A 108 1.03 -1.60 -15.43
C GLY A 108 -0.46 -1.96 -15.34
N ARG A 109 -0.87 -2.58 -14.24
CA ARG A 109 -2.28 -3.01 -14.00
C ARG A 109 -3.31 -1.88 -14.03
N THR A 110 -2.89 -0.64 -13.83
CA THR A 110 -3.74 0.56 -13.91
C THR A 110 -3.69 1.23 -15.29
N GLY A 111 -3.06 0.58 -16.28
CA GLY A 111 -2.82 1.13 -17.60
C GLY A 111 -1.66 2.11 -17.70
N ALA A 112 -0.94 2.37 -16.60
CA ALA A 112 0.21 3.27 -16.60
C ALA A 112 1.29 2.80 -17.58
N ILE A 113 1.75 3.71 -18.43
CA ILE A 113 2.82 3.49 -19.39
C ILE A 113 4.13 3.91 -18.74
N THR A 114 4.97 2.93 -18.39
CA THR A 114 6.20 3.16 -17.64
C THR A 114 7.42 2.84 -18.51
N PRO A 115 8.30 3.81 -18.79
CA PRO A 115 9.53 3.57 -19.51
C PRO A 115 10.59 2.96 -18.60
N VAL A 116 11.31 1.96 -19.12
CA VAL A 116 12.40 1.26 -18.42
C VAL A 116 13.63 1.25 -19.32
N ALA A 117 14.74 1.76 -18.81
CA ALA A 117 16.03 1.65 -19.46
C ALA A 117 16.59 0.23 -19.27
N LYS A 118 16.87 -0.46 -20.35
CA LYS A 118 17.72 -1.64 -20.40
C LYS A 118 19.15 -1.15 -20.51
N VAL A 119 19.99 -1.51 -19.54
CA VAL A 119 21.35 -1.00 -19.43
C VAL A 119 22.39 -2.11 -19.53
N ASP A 120 23.65 -1.75 -19.72
CA ASP A 120 24.74 -2.67 -19.52
C ASP A 120 24.73 -3.14 -18.06
N PRO A 121 24.88 -4.44 -17.79
CA PRO A 121 24.88 -4.94 -16.42
C PRO A 121 25.95 -4.24 -15.58
N VAL A 122 25.56 -3.73 -14.43
CA VAL A 122 26.47 -3.06 -13.49
C VAL A 122 26.06 -3.39 -12.06
N THR A 123 27.03 -3.58 -11.19
CA THR A 123 26.77 -3.85 -9.77
C THR A 123 26.47 -2.56 -9.02
N VAL A 124 25.36 -2.55 -8.27
CA VAL A 124 24.91 -1.44 -7.41
C VAL A 124 24.38 -2.04 -6.11
N GLY A 125 25.00 -1.72 -4.99
CA GLY A 125 24.61 -2.29 -3.69
C GLY A 125 24.65 -3.81 -3.69
N GLY A 126 25.75 -4.41 -4.15
CA GLY A 126 25.94 -5.87 -4.19
C GLY A 126 25.09 -6.62 -5.23
N VAL A 127 24.21 -5.97 -5.99
CA VAL A 127 23.31 -6.62 -6.94
C VAL A 127 23.58 -6.16 -8.37
N VAL A 128 23.60 -7.10 -9.31
CA VAL A 128 23.74 -6.80 -10.75
C VAL A 128 22.42 -6.24 -11.30
N VAL A 129 22.48 -4.98 -11.75
CA VAL A 129 21.36 -4.24 -12.32
C VAL A 129 21.45 -4.19 -13.83
N SER A 130 20.42 -4.66 -14.52
CA SER A 130 20.27 -4.58 -15.99
C SER A 130 19.05 -3.74 -16.42
N ASN A 131 18.25 -3.26 -15.47
CA ASN A 131 17.05 -2.48 -15.74
C ASN A 131 16.94 -1.34 -14.72
N ALA A 132 16.67 -0.12 -15.19
CA ALA A 132 16.40 1.02 -14.33
C ALA A 132 15.14 1.77 -14.78
N THR A 133 14.29 2.16 -13.84
CA THR A 133 13.09 2.92 -14.18
C THR A 133 13.44 4.33 -14.63
N LEU A 134 12.70 4.81 -15.63
CA LEU A 134 12.69 6.20 -16.07
C LEU A 134 11.43 6.94 -15.61
N HIS A 135 10.63 6.28 -14.75
CA HIS A 135 9.40 6.77 -14.13
C HIS A 135 8.28 7.10 -15.12
N ASN A 136 8.40 8.15 -15.92
CA ASN A 136 7.37 8.63 -16.83
C ASN A 136 7.98 9.47 -17.99
N GLU A 137 7.12 9.95 -18.90
CA GLU A 137 7.47 10.78 -20.03
C GLU A 137 8.19 12.08 -19.61
N GLU A 138 7.68 12.78 -18.59
CA GLU A 138 8.23 14.06 -18.12
C GLU A 138 9.64 13.93 -17.54
N GLU A 139 9.95 12.81 -16.89
CA GLU A 139 11.28 12.53 -16.38
C GLU A 139 12.30 12.26 -17.51
N ILE A 140 11.88 11.62 -18.59
CA ILE A 140 12.72 11.44 -19.77
C ILE A 140 13.03 12.79 -20.42
N GLU A 141 12.00 13.63 -20.59
CA GLU A 141 12.15 14.96 -21.16
C GLU A 141 13.02 15.86 -20.27
N ARG A 142 12.73 15.91 -18.96
CA ARG A 142 13.46 16.72 -17.99
C ARG A 142 14.95 16.38 -17.92
N LYS A 143 15.29 15.10 -17.96
CA LYS A 143 16.67 14.60 -17.93
C LYS A 143 17.31 14.55 -19.33
N ASP A 144 16.51 14.71 -20.38
CA ASP A 144 16.91 14.54 -21.81
C ASP A 144 17.60 13.18 -22.01
N VAL A 145 16.90 12.08 -21.59
CA VAL A 145 17.45 10.73 -21.69
C VAL A 145 17.33 10.19 -23.11
N ARG A 146 18.44 9.64 -23.64
CA ARG A 146 18.50 9.05 -24.98
C ARG A 146 19.10 7.65 -24.96
N VAL A 147 18.76 6.85 -25.94
CA VAL A 147 19.41 5.54 -26.13
C VAL A 147 20.89 5.75 -26.45
N GLY A 148 21.75 4.98 -25.82
CA GLY A 148 23.20 5.09 -25.94
C GLY A 148 23.87 6.03 -24.94
N ASP A 149 23.08 6.78 -24.14
CA ASP A 149 23.64 7.65 -23.11
C ASP A 149 24.36 6.86 -22.01
N THR A 150 25.44 7.46 -21.50
CA THR A 150 26.02 7.10 -20.21
C THR A 150 25.18 7.74 -19.11
N ILE A 151 24.73 6.95 -18.16
CA ILE A 151 23.83 7.39 -17.08
C ILE A 151 24.37 6.99 -15.71
N ILE A 152 23.96 7.75 -14.71
CA ILE A 152 24.13 7.38 -13.31
C ILE A 152 22.84 6.77 -12.83
N ILE A 153 22.90 5.55 -12.30
CA ILE A 153 21.79 4.85 -11.66
C ILE A 153 22.03 4.70 -10.17
N GLN A 154 20.93 4.56 -9.41
CA GLN A 154 20.95 4.22 -8.00
C GLN A 154 19.83 3.23 -7.69
N ARG A 155 19.98 2.43 -6.62
CA ARG A 155 18.88 1.63 -6.06
C ARG A 155 18.19 2.43 -4.95
N ALA A 156 17.03 3.00 -5.23
CA ALA A 156 16.24 3.71 -4.22
C ALA A 156 15.72 2.73 -3.16
N GLY A 157 16.12 2.94 -1.90
CA GLY A 157 15.79 2.03 -0.78
C GLY A 157 16.28 0.59 -1.00
N ASP A 158 17.36 0.43 -1.76
CA ASP A 158 17.97 -0.84 -2.17
C ASP A 158 17.00 -1.82 -2.89
N VAL A 159 15.88 -1.32 -3.46
CA VAL A 159 14.85 -2.16 -4.09
C VAL A 159 14.70 -1.89 -5.59
N ILE A 160 14.44 -0.63 -6.00
CA ILE A 160 14.13 -0.30 -7.39
C ILE A 160 15.23 0.55 -8.02
N PRO A 161 15.99 0.00 -9.00
CA PRO A 161 16.97 0.79 -9.74
C PRO A 161 16.30 1.91 -10.52
N GLN A 162 16.83 3.13 -10.41
CA GLN A 162 16.32 4.30 -11.13
C GLN A 162 17.46 5.10 -11.76
N VAL A 163 17.16 5.77 -12.87
CA VAL A 163 18.08 6.70 -13.53
C VAL A 163 18.06 8.03 -12.77
N VAL A 164 19.21 8.42 -12.21
CA VAL A 164 19.39 9.68 -11.49
C VAL A 164 19.66 10.82 -12.47
N SER A 165 20.70 10.67 -13.29
CA SER A 165 21.14 11.69 -14.24
C SER A 165 21.79 11.07 -15.47
N VAL A 166 21.98 11.92 -16.51
CA VAL A 166 22.68 11.61 -17.73
C VAL A 166 24.02 12.34 -17.72
N ASP A 167 25.09 11.64 -18.05
CA ASP A 167 26.40 12.24 -18.32
C ASP A 167 26.45 12.76 -19.78
N LYS A 168 26.06 14.01 -19.94
CA LYS A 168 25.98 14.63 -21.27
C LYS A 168 27.35 14.83 -21.92
N SER A 169 28.44 14.83 -21.15
CA SER A 169 29.80 14.98 -21.68
C SER A 169 30.23 13.77 -22.52
N LYS A 170 29.68 12.59 -22.21
CA LYS A 170 29.93 11.32 -22.92
C LYS A 170 28.91 11.00 -24.00
N ARG A 171 28.00 11.93 -24.28
CA ARG A 171 26.92 11.70 -25.26
C ARG A 171 27.45 11.73 -26.68
N ASN A 172 27.00 10.76 -27.49
CA ASN A 172 27.23 10.79 -28.93
C ASN A 172 26.42 11.94 -29.57
N THR A 173 27.08 12.79 -30.31
CA THR A 173 26.47 13.95 -31.01
C THR A 173 25.34 13.57 -31.97
N LYS A 174 25.36 12.35 -32.51
CA LYS A 174 24.30 11.81 -33.41
C LYS A 174 23.13 11.18 -32.64
N SER A 175 23.11 11.17 -31.31
CA SER A 175 22.02 10.57 -30.53
C SER A 175 20.72 11.34 -30.71
N LYS A 176 19.64 10.62 -31.02
CA LYS A 176 18.30 11.21 -31.22
C LYS A 176 17.54 11.26 -29.87
N LYS A 177 16.68 12.26 -29.72
CA LYS A 177 15.76 12.33 -28.59
C LYS A 177 14.85 11.10 -28.60
N PHE A 178 14.53 10.61 -27.42
CA PHE A 178 13.56 9.52 -27.28
C PHE A 178 12.15 10.07 -27.46
N GLU A 179 11.43 9.53 -28.42
CA GLU A 179 10.02 9.86 -28.64
C GLU A 179 9.15 8.92 -27.81
N PHE A 180 8.45 9.49 -26.82
CA PHE A 180 7.58 8.70 -25.97
C PHE A 180 6.33 8.27 -26.74
N PRO A 181 5.94 6.96 -26.73
CA PRO A 181 4.84 6.49 -27.55
C PRO A 181 3.49 7.04 -27.08
N THR A 182 2.69 7.54 -28.00
CA THR A 182 1.31 7.97 -27.76
C THR A 182 0.32 6.80 -27.76
N LYS A 183 0.74 5.64 -28.27
CA LYS A 183 -0.05 4.39 -28.29
C LYS A 183 0.48 3.39 -27.28
N CYS A 184 -0.45 2.65 -26.68
CA CYS A 184 -0.15 1.49 -25.85
C CYS A 184 0.37 0.32 -26.73
N LEU A 185 1.04 -0.64 -26.11
CA LEU A 185 1.47 -1.88 -26.78
C LEU A 185 0.29 -2.68 -27.38
N CYS A 186 -0.95 -2.46 -26.91
CA CYS A 186 -2.17 -3.02 -27.53
C CYS A 186 -2.69 -2.23 -28.73
N GLY A 187 -1.98 -1.19 -29.19
CA GLY A 187 -2.37 -0.33 -30.30
C GLY A 187 -3.32 0.82 -29.96
N SER A 188 -3.93 0.83 -28.78
CA SER A 188 -4.88 1.86 -28.37
C SER A 188 -4.18 3.17 -27.97
N GLU A 189 -4.82 4.31 -28.24
CA GLU A 189 -4.35 5.62 -27.78
C GLU A 189 -4.22 5.69 -26.27
N THR A 190 -3.17 6.37 -25.81
CA THR A 190 -2.93 6.64 -24.39
C THR A 190 -3.19 8.11 -24.07
N LYS A 191 -3.64 8.39 -22.83
CA LYS A 191 -3.97 9.75 -22.41
C LYS A 191 -3.35 10.08 -21.05
N LYS A 192 -2.98 11.34 -20.87
CA LYS A 192 -2.72 11.91 -19.53
C LYS A 192 -4.06 12.36 -18.96
N GLU A 193 -4.35 11.99 -17.72
CA GLU A 193 -5.59 12.34 -17.05
C GLU A 193 -5.46 13.70 -16.34
N PHE A 194 -6.52 14.49 -16.34
CA PHE A 194 -6.55 15.74 -15.60
C PHE A 194 -6.97 15.48 -14.15
N SER A 195 -6.12 15.85 -13.22
CA SER A 195 -6.41 15.78 -11.79
C SER A 195 -7.20 17.01 -11.34
N LYS A 196 -8.44 16.82 -10.90
CA LYS A 196 -9.27 17.90 -10.36
C LYS A 196 -8.69 18.50 -9.07
N THR A 197 -8.00 17.68 -8.28
CA THR A 197 -7.40 18.07 -7.00
C THR A 197 -6.18 18.97 -7.20
N THR A 198 -5.27 18.59 -8.11
CA THR A 198 -4.04 19.37 -8.37
C THR A 198 -4.21 20.39 -9.49
N LYS A 199 -5.33 20.36 -10.22
CA LYS A 199 -5.61 21.17 -11.42
C LYS A 199 -4.53 21.07 -12.49
N LYS A 200 -3.86 19.90 -12.59
CA LYS A 200 -2.79 19.61 -13.56
C LYS A 200 -3.05 18.28 -14.26
N LEU A 201 -2.43 18.11 -15.42
CA LEU A 201 -2.37 16.79 -16.07
C LEU A 201 -1.47 15.85 -15.24
N ASP A 202 -1.85 14.56 -15.18
CA ASP A 202 -0.99 13.52 -14.58
C ASP A 202 0.29 13.38 -15.41
N ALA A 203 1.44 13.27 -14.75
CA ALA A 203 2.73 12.99 -15.39
C ALA A 203 2.75 11.63 -16.10
N VAL A 204 1.83 10.74 -15.73
CA VAL A 204 1.76 9.36 -16.24
C VAL A 204 0.71 9.24 -17.33
N ARG A 205 1.14 8.85 -18.52
CA ARG A 205 0.26 8.48 -19.64
C ARG A 205 -0.34 7.09 -19.41
N ARG A 206 -1.63 6.89 -19.78
CA ARG A 206 -2.36 5.64 -19.49
C ARG A 206 -3.14 5.10 -20.68
N CYS A 207 -3.18 3.78 -20.77
CA CYS A 207 -4.14 3.05 -21.59
C CYS A 207 -5.41 2.79 -20.76
N ASN A 208 -6.58 3.22 -21.27
CA ASN A 208 -7.85 3.13 -20.53
C ASN A 208 -8.71 1.91 -20.94
N LYS A 209 -8.13 0.94 -21.68
CA LYS A 209 -8.85 -0.26 -22.16
C LYS A 209 -9.12 -1.31 -21.08
N GLY A 210 -8.50 -1.21 -19.92
CA GLY A 210 -8.74 -2.19 -18.84
C GLY A 210 -8.48 -3.62 -19.30
N TYR A 211 -9.43 -4.51 -19.09
CA TYR A 211 -9.32 -5.92 -19.49
C TYR A 211 -9.33 -6.18 -21.01
N GLU A 212 -9.67 -5.19 -21.83
CA GLU A 212 -9.55 -5.27 -23.31
C GLU A 212 -8.10 -5.09 -23.79
N CYS A 213 -7.21 -4.68 -22.90
CA CYS A 213 -5.78 -4.63 -23.16
C CYS A 213 -5.10 -5.84 -22.51
N ASP A 214 -4.55 -6.74 -23.30
CA ASP A 214 -3.88 -7.95 -22.84
C ASP A 214 -2.78 -7.66 -21.80
N PHE A 215 -2.03 -6.58 -21.98
CA PHE A 215 -0.98 -6.17 -21.05
C PHE A 215 -1.56 -5.77 -19.69
N ILE A 216 -2.65 -5.01 -19.67
CA ILE A 216 -3.33 -4.63 -18.41
C ILE A 216 -3.99 -5.84 -17.76
N ALA A 217 -4.67 -6.67 -18.55
CA ALA A 217 -5.37 -7.85 -18.06
C ALA A 217 -4.40 -8.82 -17.39
N LYS A 218 -3.23 -9.07 -18.00
CA LYS A 218 -2.18 -9.91 -17.43
C LYS A 218 -1.67 -9.35 -16.09
N GLU A 219 -1.40 -8.06 -15.99
CA GLU A 219 -0.95 -7.43 -14.74
C GLU A 219 -2.04 -7.40 -13.65
N LYS A 220 -3.32 -7.30 -14.03
CA LYS A 220 -4.44 -7.45 -13.11
C LYS A 220 -4.54 -8.89 -12.56
N LEU A 221 -4.30 -9.91 -13.38
CA LEU A 221 -4.24 -11.30 -12.90
C LEU A 221 -3.09 -11.53 -11.90
N LYS A 222 -1.90 -10.96 -12.17
CA LYS A 222 -0.78 -11.00 -11.21
C LYS A 222 -1.13 -10.33 -9.88
N HIS A 223 -1.91 -9.24 -9.92
CA HIS A 223 -2.39 -8.59 -8.70
C HIS A 223 -3.40 -9.46 -7.94
N ILE A 224 -4.34 -10.08 -8.64
CA ILE A 224 -5.37 -10.92 -8.01
C ILE A 224 -4.77 -12.08 -7.23
N VAL A 225 -3.74 -12.73 -7.76
CA VAL A 225 -3.10 -13.88 -7.09
C VAL A 225 -2.08 -13.49 -6.01
N SER A 226 -1.77 -12.19 -5.87
CA SER A 226 -0.76 -11.70 -4.94
C SER A 226 -1.12 -11.97 -3.48
N LYS A 227 -0.11 -11.98 -2.61
CA LYS A 227 -0.21 -12.22 -1.16
C LYS A 227 -1.24 -11.31 -0.47
N GLU A 228 -1.32 -10.06 -0.90
CA GLU A 228 -2.24 -9.08 -0.32
C GLU A 228 -3.69 -9.24 -0.80
N ALA A 229 -3.91 -10.00 -1.89
CA ALA A 229 -5.22 -10.24 -2.49
C ALA A 229 -5.71 -11.67 -2.16
N PHE A 230 -5.71 -12.59 -3.12
CA PHE A 230 -6.15 -13.97 -2.92
C PHE A 230 -5.11 -14.88 -2.27
N ASP A 231 -3.82 -14.48 -2.26
CA ASP A 231 -2.71 -15.22 -1.66
C ASP A 231 -2.61 -16.66 -2.17
N ILE A 232 -2.52 -16.81 -3.48
CA ILE A 232 -2.47 -18.13 -4.13
C ILE A 232 -1.03 -18.58 -4.32
N ASP A 233 -0.55 -19.44 -3.42
CA ASP A 233 0.77 -20.06 -3.56
C ASP A 233 0.85 -20.90 -4.84
N GLY A 234 2.01 -20.84 -5.50
CA GLY A 234 2.22 -21.51 -6.78
C GLY A 234 1.85 -20.67 -8.02
N LEU A 235 1.04 -19.62 -7.89
CA LEU A 235 0.72 -18.69 -8.99
C LEU A 235 1.57 -17.41 -8.94
N GLY A 236 2.90 -17.55 -8.95
CA GLY A 236 3.80 -16.41 -9.06
C GLY A 236 3.67 -15.68 -10.41
N LYS A 237 4.31 -14.49 -10.53
CA LYS A 237 4.24 -13.66 -11.75
C LYS A 237 4.63 -14.42 -13.01
N LYS A 238 5.68 -15.27 -12.96
CA LYS A 238 6.15 -16.06 -14.10
C LYS A 238 5.13 -17.13 -14.51
N VAL A 239 4.47 -17.77 -13.55
CA VAL A 239 3.44 -18.78 -13.81
C VAL A 239 2.20 -18.13 -14.45
N ILE A 240 1.79 -16.97 -14.00
CA ILE A 240 0.71 -16.21 -14.65
C ILE A 240 1.10 -15.83 -16.09
N ASP A 241 2.35 -15.42 -16.35
CA ASP A 241 2.81 -15.15 -17.71
C ASP A 241 2.73 -16.42 -18.58
N GLN A 242 3.21 -17.56 -18.10
CA GLN A 242 3.13 -18.86 -18.78
C GLN A 242 1.68 -19.28 -19.06
N PHE A 243 0.81 -19.24 -18.05
CA PHE A 243 -0.61 -19.63 -18.20
C PHE A 243 -1.40 -18.66 -19.09
N TRP A 244 -1.00 -17.40 -19.13
CA TRP A 244 -1.53 -16.44 -20.09
C TRP A 244 -1.13 -16.83 -21.52
N ASP A 245 0.13 -17.06 -21.76
CA ASP A 245 0.66 -17.39 -23.11
C ASP A 245 0.08 -18.71 -23.63
N LEU A 246 -0.12 -19.70 -22.76
CA LEU A 246 -0.80 -20.96 -23.04
C LEU A 246 -2.34 -20.84 -23.11
N LYS A 247 -2.92 -19.67 -22.90
CA LYS A 247 -4.37 -19.40 -22.89
C LYS A 247 -5.14 -20.15 -21.78
N PHE A 248 -4.49 -20.61 -20.73
CA PHE A 248 -5.15 -21.25 -19.59
C PHE A 248 -5.89 -20.22 -18.74
N VAL A 249 -5.36 -19.00 -18.64
CA VAL A 249 -5.94 -17.90 -17.86
C VAL A 249 -6.01 -16.63 -18.71
N ARG A 250 -7.21 -16.08 -18.89
CA ARG A 250 -7.48 -14.80 -19.58
C ARG A 250 -8.27 -13.83 -18.72
N LYS A 251 -9.02 -14.35 -17.75
CA LYS A 251 -9.83 -13.59 -16.80
C LYS A 251 -9.73 -14.22 -15.41
N PRO A 252 -10.03 -13.47 -14.33
CA PRO A 252 -9.88 -13.94 -12.95
C PRO A 252 -10.54 -15.28 -12.63
N SER A 253 -11.76 -15.51 -13.11
CA SER A 253 -12.47 -16.76 -12.87
C SER A 253 -11.80 -18.00 -13.46
N ASN A 254 -10.97 -17.85 -14.51
CA ASN A 254 -10.23 -18.99 -15.06
C ASN A 254 -9.24 -19.60 -14.07
N ILE A 255 -8.73 -18.81 -13.11
CA ILE A 255 -7.83 -19.29 -12.04
C ILE A 255 -8.51 -20.40 -11.23
N PHE A 256 -9.81 -20.25 -10.98
CA PHE A 256 -10.61 -21.21 -10.22
C PHE A 256 -11.19 -22.38 -11.06
N ARG A 257 -10.89 -22.39 -12.37
CA ARG A 257 -11.35 -23.38 -13.35
C ARG A 257 -10.20 -24.01 -14.13
N LEU A 258 -8.99 -24.00 -13.53
CA LEU A 258 -7.80 -24.54 -14.20
C LEU A 258 -7.94 -26.05 -14.50
N ASN A 259 -7.47 -26.44 -15.68
CA ASN A 259 -7.36 -27.86 -16.04
C ASN A 259 -6.02 -28.40 -15.60
N TYR A 260 -5.98 -29.07 -14.45
CA TYR A 260 -4.75 -29.59 -13.85
C TYR A 260 -4.09 -30.70 -14.67
N SER A 261 -4.86 -31.46 -15.46
CA SER A 261 -4.30 -32.49 -16.35
C SER A 261 -3.39 -31.86 -17.42
N LYS A 262 -3.82 -30.73 -18.01
CA LYS A 262 -2.99 -29.99 -18.97
C LYS A 262 -1.77 -29.32 -18.34
N ILE A 263 -1.88 -28.91 -17.09
CA ILE A 263 -0.76 -28.29 -16.35
C ILE A 263 0.30 -29.36 -16.05
N ARG A 264 -0.09 -30.62 -15.78
CA ARG A 264 0.82 -31.74 -15.53
C ARG A 264 1.74 -32.06 -16.71
N GLU A 265 1.31 -31.75 -17.93
CA GLU A 265 2.11 -31.95 -19.15
C GLU A 265 3.21 -30.88 -19.31
N LEU A 266 3.21 -29.82 -18.50
CA LEU A 266 4.21 -28.76 -18.57
C LEU A 266 5.47 -29.12 -17.80
N GLU A 267 6.62 -28.73 -18.35
CA GLU A 267 7.90 -28.85 -17.68
C GLU A 267 7.91 -28.12 -16.32
N GLY A 268 8.43 -28.76 -15.29
CA GLY A 268 8.48 -28.23 -13.92
C GLY A 268 7.22 -28.44 -13.08
N TRP A 269 6.17 -29.10 -13.61
CA TRP A 269 4.92 -29.40 -12.92
C TRP A 269 4.78 -30.90 -12.58
N GLY A 270 5.27 -31.28 -11.41
CA GLY A 270 5.05 -32.62 -10.85
C GLY A 270 3.79 -32.72 -10.00
N ASP A 271 3.40 -33.94 -9.62
CA ASP A 271 2.16 -34.21 -8.86
C ASP A 271 2.06 -33.41 -7.57
N LEU A 272 3.17 -33.24 -6.83
CA LEU A 272 3.19 -32.46 -5.60
C LEU A 272 2.90 -30.97 -5.84
N SER A 273 3.52 -30.37 -6.87
CA SER A 273 3.32 -28.96 -7.21
C SER A 273 1.88 -28.68 -7.67
N ILE A 274 1.28 -29.61 -8.42
CA ILE A 274 -0.12 -29.53 -8.86
C ILE A 274 -1.05 -29.64 -7.66
N LYS A 275 -0.85 -30.60 -6.77
CA LYS A 275 -1.64 -30.78 -5.55
C LYS A 275 -1.57 -29.57 -4.64
N ASN A 276 -0.38 -28.97 -4.48
CA ASN A 276 -0.21 -27.75 -3.70
C ASN A 276 -0.94 -26.55 -4.33
N LEU A 277 -0.84 -26.39 -5.64
CA LEU A 277 -1.56 -25.35 -6.38
C LEU A 277 -3.08 -25.51 -6.24
N GLU A 278 -3.59 -26.73 -6.45
CA GLU A 278 -5.03 -27.02 -6.31
C GLU A 278 -5.53 -26.72 -4.90
N ASN A 279 -4.80 -27.14 -3.88
CA ASN A 279 -5.13 -26.84 -2.48
C ASN A 279 -5.12 -25.34 -2.21
N SER A 280 -4.12 -24.61 -2.71
CA SER A 280 -4.02 -23.16 -2.55
C SER A 280 -5.20 -22.42 -3.21
N ILE A 281 -5.56 -22.80 -4.43
CA ILE A 281 -6.72 -22.25 -5.14
C ILE A 281 -8.02 -22.56 -4.38
N ASN A 282 -8.21 -23.81 -3.93
CA ASN A 282 -9.41 -24.19 -3.20
C ASN A 282 -9.54 -23.44 -1.85
N ASN A 283 -8.45 -23.24 -1.14
CA ASN A 283 -8.43 -22.44 0.08
C ASN A 283 -8.77 -20.98 -0.19
N SER A 284 -8.29 -20.43 -1.28
CA SER A 284 -8.52 -19.02 -1.65
C SER A 284 -9.96 -18.72 -2.14
N ARG A 285 -10.79 -19.76 -2.41
CA ARG A 285 -12.21 -19.57 -2.70
C ARG A 285 -12.96 -18.92 -1.53
N LYS A 286 -12.49 -19.11 -0.29
CA LYS A 286 -13.02 -18.44 0.90
C LYS A 286 -12.23 -17.17 1.18
N ILE A 287 -12.78 -16.02 0.85
CA ILE A 287 -12.10 -14.73 0.98
C ILE A 287 -12.94 -13.74 1.78
N ASN A 288 -12.30 -12.88 2.57
CA ASN A 288 -12.97 -11.80 3.25
C ASN A 288 -13.34 -10.66 2.29
N LEU A 289 -14.43 -9.95 2.55
CA LEU A 289 -14.96 -8.89 1.69
C LEU A 289 -13.93 -7.78 1.41
N ASP A 290 -13.11 -7.39 2.39
CA ASP A 290 -12.07 -6.38 2.23
C ASP A 290 -10.97 -6.83 1.25
N LYS A 291 -10.48 -8.06 1.39
CA LYS A 291 -9.52 -8.64 0.45
C LYS A 291 -10.13 -8.80 -0.96
N PHE A 292 -11.40 -9.20 -1.06
CA PHE A 292 -12.10 -9.27 -2.33
C PHE A 292 -12.20 -7.89 -3.00
N ILE A 293 -12.61 -6.84 -2.28
CA ILE A 293 -12.67 -5.47 -2.83
C ILE A 293 -11.28 -4.98 -3.26
N PHE A 294 -10.23 -5.30 -2.52
CA PHE A 294 -8.85 -4.98 -2.91
C PHE A 294 -8.42 -5.74 -4.17
N SER A 295 -8.76 -7.04 -4.26
CA SER A 295 -8.32 -7.93 -5.34
C SER A 295 -8.87 -7.55 -6.72
N ILE A 296 -10.08 -6.98 -6.80
CA ILE A 296 -10.65 -6.52 -8.08
C ILE A 296 -9.90 -5.31 -8.68
N GLY A 297 -8.98 -4.72 -7.91
CA GLY A 297 -7.97 -3.78 -8.41
C GLY A 297 -8.55 -2.45 -8.91
N ILE A 298 -9.51 -1.86 -8.19
CA ILE A 298 -10.00 -0.50 -8.44
C ILE A 298 -8.85 0.47 -8.16
N ARG A 299 -8.58 1.38 -9.11
CA ARG A 299 -7.53 2.39 -8.94
C ARG A 299 -7.81 3.24 -7.71
N HIS A 300 -6.77 3.65 -6.99
CA HIS A 300 -6.83 4.42 -5.75
C HIS A 300 -7.56 3.73 -4.57
N ILE A 301 -7.99 2.48 -4.73
CA ILE A 301 -8.51 1.66 -3.64
C ILE A 301 -7.40 0.67 -3.23
N GLY A 302 -6.64 1.05 -2.22
CA GLY A 302 -5.65 0.18 -1.55
C GLY A 302 -6.32 -0.68 -0.47
N GLN A 303 -5.52 -1.44 0.29
CA GLN A 303 -6.02 -2.33 1.34
C GLN A 303 -6.86 -1.59 2.39
N GLU A 304 -6.39 -0.42 2.86
CA GLU A 304 -7.12 0.36 3.87
C GLU A 304 -8.47 0.88 3.35
N ASN A 305 -8.48 1.44 2.13
CA ASN A 305 -9.74 1.88 1.52
C ASN A 305 -10.68 0.70 1.26
N ALA A 306 -10.15 -0.47 0.91
CA ALA A 306 -10.96 -1.68 0.76
C ALA A 306 -11.59 -2.12 2.09
N LYS A 307 -10.88 -2.01 3.23
CA LYS A 307 -11.45 -2.26 4.57
C LYS A 307 -12.55 -1.25 4.92
N ILE A 308 -12.35 0.04 4.60
CA ILE A 308 -13.37 1.08 4.82
C ILE A 308 -14.63 0.75 4.02
N LEU A 309 -14.47 0.39 2.74
CA LEU A 309 -15.58 -0.02 1.88
C LEU A 309 -16.25 -1.29 2.37
N ALA A 310 -15.48 -2.30 2.80
CA ALA A 310 -16.03 -3.53 3.37
C ALA A 310 -16.82 -3.26 4.66
N SER A 311 -16.34 -2.36 5.51
CA SER A 311 -17.07 -1.91 6.70
C SER A 311 -18.39 -1.20 6.37
N PHE A 312 -18.43 -0.45 5.26
CA PHE A 312 -19.64 0.23 4.79
C PHE A 312 -20.66 -0.75 4.22
N PHE A 313 -20.23 -1.61 3.29
CA PHE A 313 -21.11 -2.58 2.64
C PHE A 313 -21.50 -3.76 3.54
N LYS A 314 -20.63 -4.14 4.48
CA LYS A 314 -20.76 -5.23 5.46
C LYS A 314 -20.83 -6.63 4.83
N SER A 315 -21.51 -6.80 3.71
CA SER A 315 -21.71 -8.09 3.05
C SER A 315 -21.49 -8.01 1.54
N ILE A 316 -21.14 -9.16 0.93
CA ILE A 316 -21.05 -9.27 -0.53
C ILE A 316 -22.39 -8.98 -1.21
N LYS A 317 -23.51 -9.34 -0.58
CA LYS A 317 -24.87 -9.05 -1.07
C LYS A 317 -25.07 -7.54 -1.24
N ASN A 318 -24.74 -6.75 -0.23
CA ASN A 318 -24.87 -5.30 -0.28
C ASN A 318 -23.91 -4.67 -1.30
N PHE A 319 -22.67 -5.18 -1.39
CA PHE A 319 -21.72 -4.74 -2.41
C PHE A 319 -22.23 -5.05 -3.82
N LYS A 320 -22.75 -6.25 -4.06
CA LYS A 320 -23.35 -6.63 -5.35
C LYS A 320 -24.57 -5.78 -5.70
N ASN A 321 -25.42 -5.50 -4.71
CA ASN A 321 -26.56 -4.59 -4.90
C ASN A 321 -26.10 -3.18 -5.31
N PHE A 322 -25.03 -2.67 -4.72
CA PHE A 322 -24.41 -1.41 -5.16
C PHE A 322 -23.90 -1.50 -6.59
N VAL A 323 -23.13 -2.56 -6.93
CA VAL A 323 -22.57 -2.77 -8.28
C VAL A 323 -23.66 -2.77 -9.35
N ASN A 324 -24.83 -3.35 -9.07
CA ASN A 324 -25.94 -3.48 -10.00
C ASN A 324 -27.01 -2.36 -9.88
N SER A 325 -26.86 -1.45 -8.89
CA SER A 325 -27.84 -0.38 -8.65
C SER A 325 -27.86 0.66 -9.78
N LYS A 326 -29.07 1.12 -10.13
CA LYS A 326 -29.26 2.31 -10.96
C LYS A 326 -28.90 3.61 -10.20
N ASN A 327 -29.02 3.61 -8.87
CA ASN A 327 -28.78 4.76 -8.00
C ASN A 327 -27.35 4.81 -7.42
N LYS A 328 -26.35 4.29 -8.13
CA LYS A 328 -24.94 4.26 -7.70
C LYS A 328 -24.45 5.63 -7.22
N ASN A 329 -24.83 6.69 -7.90
CA ASN A 329 -24.38 8.05 -7.57
C ASN A 329 -24.81 8.51 -6.16
N GLN A 330 -25.99 8.10 -5.69
CA GLN A 330 -26.42 8.43 -4.33
C GLN A 330 -25.61 7.67 -3.28
N ILE A 331 -25.36 6.39 -3.53
CA ILE A 331 -24.52 5.56 -2.63
C ILE A 331 -23.10 6.11 -2.56
N LEU A 332 -22.53 6.52 -3.71
CA LEU A 332 -21.20 7.12 -3.78
C LEU A 332 -21.11 8.46 -3.04
N LYS A 333 -22.18 9.27 -3.02
CA LYS A 333 -22.23 10.46 -2.18
C LYS A 333 -22.12 10.15 -0.69
N ASN A 334 -22.74 9.08 -0.23
CA ASN A 334 -22.64 8.65 1.17
C ASN A 334 -21.23 8.12 1.52
N LEU A 335 -20.51 7.58 0.54
CA LEU A 335 -19.14 7.10 0.73
C LEU A 335 -18.12 8.24 0.94
N ILE A 336 -18.35 9.41 0.36
CA ILE A 336 -17.44 10.56 0.52
C ILE A 336 -17.42 11.10 1.97
N GLU A 337 -18.46 10.79 2.77
CA GLU A 337 -18.50 11.12 4.19
C GLU A 337 -17.60 10.24 5.06
N LEU A 338 -17.05 9.16 4.49
CA LEU A 338 -16.15 8.25 5.21
C LEU A 338 -14.73 8.81 5.22
N ASP A 339 -14.12 8.83 6.41
CA ASP A 339 -12.70 9.19 6.55
C ASP A 339 -11.83 8.24 5.71
N GLY A 340 -10.94 8.79 4.88
CA GLY A 340 -10.09 8.04 3.95
C GLY A 340 -10.68 7.82 2.55
N ILE A 341 -11.93 8.20 2.28
CA ILE A 341 -12.55 8.16 0.95
C ILE A 341 -12.79 9.59 0.46
N GLY A 342 -12.04 10.01 -0.54
CA GLY A 342 -12.18 11.33 -1.16
C GLY A 342 -12.66 11.26 -2.61
N ASP A 343 -12.72 12.41 -3.29
CA ASP A 343 -13.18 12.52 -4.68
C ASP A 343 -12.43 11.60 -5.64
N THR A 344 -11.12 11.45 -5.47
CA THR A 344 -10.28 10.58 -6.31
C THR A 344 -10.73 9.12 -6.26
N GLN A 345 -11.03 8.61 -5.07
CA GLN A 345 -11.55 7.25 -4.88
C GLN A 345 -12.94 7.10 -5.47
N ILE A 346 -13.81 8.09 -5.25
CA ILE A 346 -15.18 8.11 -5.80
C ILE A 346 -15.16 8.13 -7.33
N ASP A 347 -14.36 8.99 -7.95
CA ASP A 347 -14.24 9.05 -9.41
C ASP A 347 -13.66 7.74 -9.99
N SER A 348 -12.72 7.11 -9.29
CA SER A 348 -12.17 5.80 -9.67
C SER A 348 -13.21 4.68 -9.59
N MET A 349 -14.02 4.67 -8.54
CA MET A 349 -15.13 3.72 -8.40
C MET A 349 -16.20 3.94 -9.47
N LYS A 350 -16.58 5.20 -9.75
CA LYS A 350 -17.51 5.53 -10.84
C LYS A 350 -16.99 4.97 -12.16
N SER A 351 -15.77 5.30 -12.54
CA SER A 351 -15.16 4.85 -13.80
C SER A 351 -15.10 3.31 -13.88
N PHE A 352 -14.75 2.66 -12.78
CA PHE A 352 -14.63 1.21 -12.72
C PHE A 352 -15.97 0.50 -12.92
N PHE A 353 -17.04 0.94 -12.21
CA PHE A 353 -18.36 0.31 -12.25
C PHE A 353 -19.26 0.78 -13.41
N LEU A 354 -18.86 1.82 -14.15
CA LEU A 354 -19.47 2.15 -15.44
C LEU A 354 -19.02 1.20 -16.55
N ASN A 355 -17.86 0.60 -16.42
CA ASN A 355 -17.37 -0.38 -17.39
C ASN A 355 -18.06 -1.73 -17.20
N LYS A 356 -18.91 -2.11 -18.18
CA LYS A 356 -19.68 -3.36 -18.17
C LYS A 356 -18.79 -4.62 -18.08
N ILE A 357 -17.58 -4.57 -18.65
CA ILE A 357 -16.63 -5.69 -18.61
C ILE A 357 -16.17 -5.93 -17.17
N ASN A 358 -15.84 -4.86 -16.42
CA ASN A 358 -15.47 -5.00 -15.01
C ASN A 358 -16.60 -5.62 -14.17
N VAL A 359 -17.85 -5.18 -14.41
CA VAL A 359 -19.03 -5.73 -13.72
C VAL A 359 -19.22 -7.21 -14.06
N SER A 360 -19.14 -7.58 -15.33
CA SER A 360 -19.25 -8.96 -15.80
C SER A 360 -18.14 -9.86 -15.20
N ILE A 361 -16.92 -9.36 -15.07
CA ILE A 361 -15.81 -10.10 -14.45
C ILE A 361 -16.08 -10.33 -12.96
N ILE A 362 -16.61 -9.34 -12.25
CA ILE A 362 -17.00 -9.50 -10.84
C ILE A 362 -18.08 -10.57 -10.71
N ASP A 363 -19.13 -10.49 -11.53
CA ASP A 363 -20.23 -11.47 -11.48
C ASP A 363 -19.76 -12.89 -11.80
N ASP A 364 -18.84 -13.04 -12.77
CA ASP A 364 -18.27 -14.35 -13.12
C ASP A 364 -17.34 -14.88 -12.01
N LEU A 365 -16.56 -14.01 -11.38
CA LEU A 365 -15.69 -14.36 -10.27
C LEU A 365 -16.47 -14.79 -9.02
N LEU A 366 -17.57 -14.11 -8.73
CA LEU A 366 -18.45 -14.42 -7.58
C LEU A 366 -19.16 -15.77 -7.69
N LYS A 367 -19.21 -16.40 -8.87
CA LYS A 367 -19.71 -17.78 -9.02
C LYS A 367 -18.74 -18.82 -8.44
N GLU A 368 -17.47 -18.46 -8.30
CA GLU A 368 -16.39 -19.35 -7.85
C GLU A 368 -16.04 -19.17 -6.36
N LEU A 369 -16.59 -18.13 -5.71
CA LEU A 369 -16.11 -17.66 -4.41
C LEU A 369 -17.18 -17.72 -3.32
N ASP A 370 -16.74 -18.02 -2.12
CA ASP A 370 -17.46 -17.83 -0.86
C ASP A 370 -16.88 -16.58 -0.17
N VAL A 371 -17.45 -15.41 -0.47
CA VAL A 371 -16.99 -14.14 0.10
C VAL A 371 -17.63 -13.95 1.48
N LYS A 372 -16.80 -13.97 2.52
CA LYS A 372 -17.22 -13.79 3.91
C LYS A 372 -17.57 -12.34 4.19
N ASP A 373 -18.65 -12.16 4.95
CA ASP A 373 -19.08 -10.86 5.43
C ASP A 373 -18.00 -10.21 6.30
N PHE A 374 -17.88 -8.89 6.17
CA PHE A 374 -16.92 -8.13 6.94
C PHE A 374 -17.41 -7.96 8.38
N LYS A 375 -16.77 -8.65 9.30
CA LYS A 375 -17.01 -8.50 10.74
C LYS A 375 -16.09 -7.40 11.26
N ILE A 376 -16.64 -6.28 11.67
CA ILE A 376 -15.93 -5.32 12.49
C ILE A 376 -15.66 -6.04 13.81
N LYS A 377 -14.38 -6.28 14.16
CA LYS A 377 -14.05 -6.65 15.53
C LYS A 377 -14.42 -5.44 16.39
N SER A 378 -15.60 -5.45 17.00
CA SER A 378 -15.93 -4.51 18.05
C SER A 378 -14.89 -4.76 19.15
N LYS A 379 -14.03 -3.80 19.40
CA LYS A 379 -13.32 -3.78 20.67
C LYS A 379 -14.38 -3.35 21.66
N ASP A 380 -14.82 -4.26 22.52
CA ASP A 380 -15.70 -3.90 23.62
C ASP A 380 -14.90 -2.99 24.55
N GLY A 381 -15.43 -1.84 24.83
CA GLY A 381 -14.80 -0.83 25.66
C GLY A 381 -15.79 0.29 25.99
N ILE A 382 -15.35 1.23 26.79
CA ILE A 382 -16.16 2.32 27.37
C ILE A 382 -16.88 3.16 26.29
N PHE A 383 -16.29 3.23 25.08
CA PHE A 383 -16.86 3.97 23.96
C PHE A 383 -17.52 3.07 22.90
N SER A 384 -17.85 1.82 23.23
CA SER A 384 -18.54 0.90 22.30
C SER A 384 -19.80 1.57 21.73
N ASN A 385 -19.91 1.52 20.39
CA ASN A 385 -21.00 2.14 19.64
C ASN A 385 -21.09 3.67 19.72
N LYS A 386 -20.13 4.39 20.32
CA LYS A 386 -20.10 5.85 20.36
C LYS A 386 -19.30 6.42 19.21
N LYS A 387 -19.82 7.49 18.61
CA LYS A 387 -19.18 8.29 17.56
C LYS A 387 -18.70 9.60 18.16
N ILE A 388 -17.40 9.82 18.12
CA ILE A 388 -16.73 10.89 18.82
C ILE A 388 -15.94 11.73 17.83
N MET A 389 -15.96 13.05 18.00
CA MET A 389 -15.12 13.97 17.25
C MET A 389 -14.32 14.85 18.22
N PHE A 390 -13.11 15.20 17.80
CA PHE A 390 -12.21 16.04 18.59
C PHE A 390 -11.97 17.39 17.91
N THR A 391 -12.01 18.49 18.71
CA THR A 391 -11.66 19.83 18.26
C THR A 391 -10.81 20.55 19.29
N GLY A 392 -9.93 21.45 18.85
CA GLY A 392 -8.96 22.10 19.74
C GLY A 392 -7.72 21.27 19.98
N GLY A 393 -6.70 21.82 20.65
CA GLY A 393 -5.51 21.11 21.11
C GLY A 393 -5.73 20.59 22.53
N PHE A 394 -5.25 19.38 22.77
CA PHE A 394 -5.32 18.72 24.08
C PHE A 394 -4.09 19.06 24.92
N LYS A 395 -4.25 19.15 26.24
CA LYS A 395 -3.17 19.53 27.15
C LYS A 395 -2.14 18.41 27.34
N ASN A 396 -2.60 17.18 27.51
CA ASN A 396 -1.75 16.06 27.90
C ASN A 396 -1.52 15.02 26.78
N MET A 397 -2.11 15.20 25.62
CA MET A 397 -1.99 14.28 24.49
C MET A 397 -2.27 14.97 23.15
N SER A 398 -1.86 14.34 22.04
CA SER A 398 -2.24 14.78 20.70
C SER A 398 -3.64 14.31 20.33
N ARG A 399 -4.28 14.97 19.34
CA ARG A 399 -5.56 14.48 18.78
C ARG A 399 -5.47 13.06 18.23
N SER A 400 -4.33 12.69 17.67
CA SER A 400 -4.14 11.33 17.16
C SER A 400 -4.06 10.31 18.28
N GLU A 401 -3.50 10.66 19.43
CA GLU A 401 -3.56 9.83 20.65
C GLU A 401 -5.00 9.67 21.14
N ALA A 402 -5.74 10.78 21.29
CA ALA A 402 -7.13 10.75 21.71
C ALA A 402 -8.00 9.90 20.77
N LYS A 403 -7.76 9.99 19.44
CA LYS A 403 -8.39 9.13 18.44
C LYS A 403 -8.06 7.65 18.68
N SER A 404 -6.78 7.32 18.82
CA SER A 404 -6.33 5.93 19.04
C SER A 404 -6.88 5.34 20.33
N ILE A 405 -6.90 6.12 21.43
CA ILE A 405 -7.48 5.69 22.71
C ILE A 405 -8.98 5.41 22.57
N THR A 406 -9.71 6.31 21.90
CA THR A 406 -11.15 6.13 21.63
C THR A 406 -11.42 4.87 20.82
N GLU A 407 -10.69 4.66 19.72
CA GLU A 407 -10.83 3.50 18.84
C GLU A 407 -10.44 2.20 19.54
N ASN A 408 -9.43 2.24 20.40
CA ASN A 408 -9.02 1.09 21.24
C ASN A 408 -10.06 0.73 22.28
N ASN A 409 -10.91 1.67 22.69
CA ASN A 409 -12.02 1.48 23.61
C ASN A 409 -13.38 1.34 22.90
N GLY A 410 -13.38 0.90 21.64
CA GLY A 410 -14.59 0.54 20.89
C GLY A 410 -15.33 1.72 20.27
N GLY A 411 -14.85 2.96 20.43
CA GLY A 411 -15.45 4.15 19.83
C GLY A 411 -15.06 4.35 18.37
N LYS A 412 -15.88 5.10 17.64
CA LYS A 412 -15.60 5.50 16.27
C LYS A 412 -15.32 6.99 16.22
N VAL A 413 -14.17 7.40 15.71
CA VAL A 413 -13.82 8.81 15.55
C VAL A 413 -14.26 9.32 14.18
N LEU A 414 -15.01 10.43 14.14
CA LEU A 414 -15.49 11.06 12.91
C LEU A 414 -14.68 12.33 12.61
N GLY A 415 -14.49 12.61 11.31
CA GLY A 415 -13.76 13.80 10.83
C GLY A 415 -14.64 15.06 10.70
N SER A 416 -15.96 14.90 10.64
CA SER A 416 -16.93 15.98 10.44
C SER A 416 -18.10 15.91 11.43
N ILE A 417 -18.76 17.06 11.66
CA ILE A 417 -19.95 17.14 12.50
C ILE A 417 -21.18 16.74 11.69
N SER A 418 -21.96 15.82 12.24
CA SER A 418 -23.23 15.37 11.66
C SER A 418 -24.19 14.92 12.77
N LYS A 419 -25.49 14.80 12.48
CA LYS A 419 -26.49 14.25 13.41
C LYS A 419 -26.16 12.87 13.98
N LYS A 420 -25.17 12.17 13.37
CA LYS A 420 -24.71 10.83 13.81
C LYS A 420 -23.65 10.88 14.90
N LEU A 421 -23.16 12.09 15.28
CA LEU A 421 -22.12 12.27 16.28
C LEU A 421 -22.73 12.22 17.69
N ASP A 422 -22.17 11.40 18.58
CA ASP A 422 -22.63 11.30 19.97
C ASP A 422 -21.94 12.35 20.86
N TYR A 423 -20.62 12.55 20.66
CA TYR A 423 -19.84 13.50 21.46
C TYR A 423 -18.92 14.35 20.60
N LEU A 424 -18.92 15.67 20.86
CA LEU A 424 -17.85 16.57 20.45
C LEU A 424 -16.95 16.83 21.66
N VAL A 425 -15.73 16.29 21.63
CA VAL A 425 -14.73 16.54 22.68
C VAL A 425 -13.93 17.79 22.33
N VAL A 426 -13.93 18.75 23.26
CA VAL A 426 -13.27 20.05 23.10
C VAL A 426 -12.01 20.07 23.96
N GLY A 427 -10.86 20.21 23.30
CA GLY A 427 -9.57 20.39 23.97
C GLY A 427 -9.36 21.82 24.46
N ASP A 428 -8.40 22.00 25.35
CA ASP A 428 -8.16 23.25 26.10
C ASP A 428 -7.65 24.41 25.22
N SER A 429 -7.02 24.15 24.08
CA SER A 429 -6.43 25.20 23.25
C SER A 429 -7.07 25.32 21.86
N LYS A 430 -7.37 26.55 21.45
CA LYS A 430 -7.84 26.95 20.11
C LYS A 430 -8.92 26.02 19.50
N PRO A 431 -10.05 25.77 20.19
CA PRO A 431 -11.14 25.00 19.60
C PRO A 431 -11.79 25.79 18.46
N THR A 432 -12.23 25.09 17.42
CA THR A 432 -12.86 25.73 16.25
C THR A 432 -14.28 26.12 16.61
N LYS A 433 -14.55 27.45 16.77
CA LYS A 433 -15.88 27.99 17.13
C LYS A 433 -16.98 27.46 16.22
N SER A 434 -16.80 27.50 14.91
CA SER A 434 -17.77 26.97 13.92
C SER A 434 -18.20 25.53 14.21
N LYS A 435 -17.29 24.66 14.68
CA LYS A 435 -17.61 23.28 15.03
C LYS A 435 -18.44 23.17 16.29
N ILE A 436 -18.15 24.03 17.28
CA ILE A 436 -18.93 24.10 18.52
C ILE A 436 -20.35 24.55 18.23
N ASP A 437 -20.50 25.57 17.40
CA ASP A 437 -21.81 26.14 17.03
C ASP A 437 -22.64 25.11 16.22
N GLN A 438 -22.04 24.43 15.27
CA GLN A 438 -22.69 23.33 14.54
C GLN A 438 -23.11 22.16 15.45
N ALA A 439 -22.29 21.80 16.44
CA ALA A 439 -22.65 20.79 17.41
C ALA A 439 -23.84 21.21 18.28
N LYS A 440 -23.90 22.47 18.72
CA LYS A 440 -25.04 23.02 19.44
C LYS A 440 -26.32 23.02 18.60
N GLN A 441 -26.25 23.47 17.33
CA GLN A 441 -27.38 23.42 16.40
C GLN A 441 -27.95 22.04 16.15
N LEU A 442 -27.09 21.02 16.20
CA LEU A 442 -27.47 19.60 15.99
C LEU A 442 -27.77 18.87 17.30
N ASN A 443 -27.81 19.56 18.46
CA ASN A 443 -28.00 18.98 19.79
C ASN A 443 -27.02 17.86 20.14
N ILE A 444 -25.77 17.97 19.66
CA ILE A 444 -24.71 17.02 19.94
C ILE A 444 -24.11 17.32 21.32
N LYS A 445 -23.89 16.30 22.13
CA LYS A 445 -23.32 16.45 23.46
C LYS A 445 -21.87 16.91 23.37
N ILE A 446 -21.57 18.11 23.91
CA ILE A 446 -20.24 18.68 23.99
C ILE A 446 -19.64 18.32 25.35
N ILE A 447 -18.44 17.74 25.35
CA ILE A 447 -17.70 17.40 26.57
C ILE A 447 -16.29 18.01 26.51
N LEU A 448 -15.78 18.44 27.64
CA LEU A 448 -14.42 18.97 27.76
C LEU A 448 -13.40 17.83 27.86
N GLU A 449 -12.15 18.10 27.52
CA GLU A 449 -11.04 17.14 27.64
C GLU A 449 -10.97 16.47 29.01
N LYS A 450 -11.15 17.25 30.09
CA LYS A 450 -11.15 16.76 31.48
C LYS A 450 -12.25 15.72 31.75
N ASP A 451 -13.43 15.91 31.15
CA ASP A 451 -14.56 15.00 31.38
C ASP A 451 -14.45 13.75 30.53
N TRP A 452 -13.90 13.87 29.32
CA TRP A 452 -13.55 12.75 28.47
C TRP A 452 -12.48 11.86 29.15
N ASN A 453 -11.45 12.49 29.76
CA ASN A 453 -10.44 11.76 30.54
C ASN A 453 -11.02 11.03 31.78
N LYS A 454 -12.05 11.61 32.45
CA LYS A 454 -12.76 10.93 33.53
C LYS A 454 -13.49 9.67 33.02
N ILE A 455 -14.16 9.77 31.86
CA ILE A 455 -14.83 8.63 31.24
C ILE A 455 -13.83 7.53 30.87
N LEU A 456 -12.60 7.89 30.47
CA LEU A 456 -11.55 6.92 30.17
C LEU A 456 -11.04 6.14 31.39
N ASN A 457 -11.11 6.75 32.56
CA ASN A 457 -10.56 6.20 33.80
C ASN A 457 -11.65 5.59 34.72
N SER A 458 -12.91 5.64 34.26
CA SER A 458 -14.05 4.97 34.90
C SER A 458 -14.26 3.56 34.37
#